data_d7e274af56012e0cbbca8391914bb250
#
_entry.id   d7e274af56012e0cbbca8391914bb250
#
_cell.length_a   1.000
_cell.length_b   1.000
_cell.length_c   1.000
_cell.angle_alpha   90.00
_cell.angle_beta   90.00
_cell.angle_gamma   90.00
#
_symmetry.space_group_name_H-M   'P 1'
#
loop_
_entity.id
_entity.type
_entity.pdbx_description
1 polymer ?
#
loop_
_entity_poly.entity_id
_entity_poly.type
_entity_poly.pdbx_seq_one_letter_code
_entity_poly.pdbx_strand_id
1 'polypeptide(L)'
;PDYVGFGASKGTPHPYLLSAPSAAATVDFLTAARTWRGQANVADNGQLFLTGYSEGGYVTMAAHRALQASGSSHLQQLRMVVPGAGPYNVQSTMDGLVELVRDEQPVLGALINPGFLRYLGGSAQREVRRLLLRALLPGDADVTYDTRFIDRFLADDVQYIANNSSVHDWKPNLPVRLFHGQEDRTVPYASSVNTLRAMQARGAGELVSLTDCRAQPSGHLQCVPPFITFMLGQLAPVAQDL
;
A
#
# COMPACT_ATOMS: atom_id res chain seq x y z
N PRO A 1 2.94 12.70 5.48
CA PRO A 1 2.37 13.83 4.72
C PRO A 1 0.87 13.68 4.56
N ASP A 2 0.14 14.78 4.33
CA ASP A 2 -1.19 14.69 3.77
C ASP A 2 -1.06 14.24 2.32
N TYR A 3 -1.94 13.32 1.90
CA TYR A 3 -1.98 12.90 0.51
C TYR A 3 -2.83 13.86 -0.33
N VAL A 4 -2.64 13.82 -1.66
CA VAL A 4 -3.50 14.56 -2.58
C VAL A 4 -4.97 14.19 -2.32
N GLY A 5 -5.84 15.19 -2.24
CA GLY A 5 -7.25 15.04 -1.87
C GLY A 5 -7.56 15.32 -0.40
N PHE A 6 -6.51 15.41 0.45
CA PHE A 6 -6.63 15.74 1.88
C PHE A 6 -6.05 17.13 2.17
N GLY A 7 -6.35 17.66 3.35
CA GLY A 7 -5.79 18.92 3.83
C GLY A 7 -5.94 20.07 2.82
N ALA A 8 -4.84 20.69 2.46
CA ALA A 8 -4.81 21.83 1.52
C ALA A 8 -5.24 21.47 0.09
N SER A 9 -5.22 20.20 -0.29
CA SER A 9 -5.64 19.72 -1.62
C SER A 9 -7.05 19.12 -1.63
N LYS A 10 -7.84 19.36 -0.57
CA LYS A 10 -9.26 18.94 -0.48
C LYS A 10 -10.03 19.35 -1.73
N GLY A 11 -10.81 18.42 -2.29
CA GLY A 11 -11.56 18.61 -3.52
C GLY A 11 -10.84 18.13 -4.80
N THR A 12 -9.55 17.81 -4.72
CA THR A 12 -8.85 17.07 -5.76
C THR A 12 -9.07 15.57 -5.56
N PRO A 13 -9.34 14.76 -6.59
CA PRO A 13 -9.47 13.32 -6.43
C PRO A 13 -8.21 12.70 -5.84
N HIS A 14 -8.37 11.95 -4.75
CA HIS A 14 -7.28 11.21 -4.11
C HIS A 14 -6.86 10.03 -5.01
N PRO A 15 -5.57 9.95 -5.41
CA PRO A 15 -5.08 8.93 -6.34
C PRO A 15 -4.86 7.58 -5.64
N TYR A 16 -5.91 7.02 -5.05
CA TYR A 16 -5.88 5.77 -4.30
C TYR A 16 -5.33 4.64 -5.16
N LEU A 17 -4.35 3.90 -4.63
CA LEU A 17 -3.65 2.79 -5.30
C LEU A 17 -3.08 3.14 -6.70
N LEU A 18 -2.73 4.39 -6.92
CA LEU A 18 -1.91 4.82 -8.05
C LEU A 18 -0.48 5.12 -7.56
N SER A 19 0.48 4.30 -7.97
CA SER A 19 1.81 4.27 -7.36
C SER A 19 2.61 5.54 -7.56
N ALA A 20 2.58 6.14 -8.74
CA ALA A 20 3.38 7.32 -9.05
C ALA A 20 2.95 8.56 -8.24
N PRO A 21 1.67 8.99 -8.22
CA PRO A 21 1.26 10.15 -7.43
C PRO A 21 1.35 9.89 -5.92
N SER A 22 1.11 8.66 -5.44
CA SER A 22 1.30 8.31 -4.03
C SER A 22 2.77 8.43 -3.60
N ALA A 23 3.69 7.96 -4.43
CA ALA A 23 5.12 8.12 -4.20
C ALA A 23 5.54 9.60 -4.23
N ALA A 24 5.06 10.37 -5.22
CA ALA A 24 5.39 11.79 -5.38
C ALA A 24 5.02 12.59 -4.13
N ALA A 25 3.82 12.40 -3.59
CA ALA A 25 3.38 13.10 -2.37
C ALA A 25 4.37 12.92 -1.20
N THR A 26 4.91 11.71 -1.02
CA THR A 26 5.88 11.44 0.04
C THR A 26 7.28 12.00 -0.29
N VAL A 27 7.75 11.82 -1.52
CA VAL A 27 9.09 12.30 -1.94
C VAL A 27 9.17 13.82 -1.91
N ASP A 28 8.12 14.50 -2.37
CA ASP A 28 8.03 15.96 -2.33
C ASP A 28 7.96 16.48 -0.89
N PHE A 29 7.19 15.78 -0.03
CA PHE A 29 7.16 16.10 1.40
C PHE A 29 8.54 15.96 2.06
N LEU A 30 9.31 14.92 1.77
CA LEU A 30 10.66 14.75 2.29
C LEU A 30 11.56 15.93 1.88
N THR A 31 11.44 16.39 0.64
CA THR A 31 12.19 17.54 0.12
C THR A 31 11.77 18.83 0.83
N ALA A 32 10.47 19.06 0.98
CA ALA A 32 9.93 20.22 1.69
C ALA A 32 10.35 20.22 3.17
N ALA A 33 10.26 19.06 3.84
CA ALA A 33 10.66 18.91 5.24
C ALA A 33 12.16 19.16 5.44
N ARG A 34 13.01 18.73 4.53
CA ARG A 34 14.45 19.02 4.56
C ARG A 34 14.70 20.53 4.47
N THR A 35 14.04 21.21 3.53
CA THR A 35 14.16 22.66 3.36
C THR A 35 13.70 23.40 4.60
N TRP A 36 12.54 23.01 5.14
CA TRP A 36 12.00 23.63 6.36
C TRP A 36 12.91 23.44 7.58
N ARG A 37 13.44 22.23 7.80
CA ARG A 37 14.38 21.97 8.90
C ARG A 37 15.62 22.85 8.82
N GLY A 38 16.19 23.00 7.61
CA GLY A 38 17.32 23.90 7.41
C GLY A 38 17.01 25.37 7.74
N GLN A 39 15.83 25.85 7.38
CA GLN A 39 15.38 27.21 7.69
C GLN A 39 15.06 27.40 9.18
N ALA A 40 14.51 26.38 9.82
CA ALA A 40 14.15 26.39 11.24
C ALA A 40 15.31 26.04 12.18
N ASN A 41 16.51 25.77 11.66
CA ASN A 41 17.68 25.30 12.40
C ASN A 41 17.38 24.04 13.27
N VAL A 42 16.54 23.13 12.74
CA VAL A 42 16.27 21.85 13.40
C VAL A 42 17.38 20.87 13.05
N ALA A 43 18.04 20.36 14.08
CA ALA A 43 19.10 19.36 13.91
C ALA A 43 18.59 18.08 13.24
N ASP A 44 19.44 17.43 12.44
CA ASP A 44 19.14 16.23 11.68
C ASP A 44 20.36 15.32 11.67
N ASN A 45 20.21 14.08 12.15
CA ASN A 45 21.29 13.08 12.14
C ASN A 45 21.43 12.35 10.79
N GLY A 46 20.72 12.76 9.77
CA GLY A 46 20.78 12.17 8.43
C GLY A 46 20.18 10.76 8.34
N GLN A 47 19.30 10.37 9.25
CA GLN A 47 18.60 9.09 9.22
C GLN A 47 17.15 9.29 8.79
N LEU A 48 16.71 8.44 7.86
CA LEU A 48 15.34 8.38 7.38
C LEU A 48 14.80 6.95 7.54
N PHE A 49 13.58 6.85 8.00
CA PHE A 49 12.82 5.62 8.07
C PHE A 49 11.47 5.86 7.39
N LEU A 50 11.00 4.88 6.62
CA LEU A 50 9.69 4.92 6.00
C LEU A 50 8.81 3.86 6.64
N THR A 51 7.63 4.26 7.10
CA THR A 51 6.66 3.35 7.70
C THR A 51 5.24 3.82 7.41
N GLY A 52 4.30 2.89 7.48
CA GLY A 52 2.89 3.16 7.31
C GLY A 52 2.07 1.87 7.37
N TYR A 53 0.79 2.00 7.66
CA TYR A 53 -0.15 0.90 7.76
C TYR A 53 -1.25 1.03 6.73
N SER A 54 -1.79 -0.07 6.22
CA SER A 54 -2.86 -0.07 5.22
C SER A 54 -2.44 0.70 3.95
N GLU A 55 -3.19 1.70 3.53
CA GLU A 55 -2.77 2.60 2.46
C GLU A 55 -1.41 3.24 2.74
N GLY A 56 -1.12 3.63 4.00
CA GLY A 56 0.19 4.15 4.37
C GLY A 56 1.32 3.15 4.14
N GLY A 57 1.08 1.86 4.33
CA GLY A 57 2.01 0.79 3.97
C GLY A 57 2.28 0.74 2.46
N TYR A 58 1.21 0.83 1.66
CA TYR A 58 1.32 0.91 0.20
C TYR A 58 2.13 2.14 -0.25
N VAL A 59 1.81 3.32 0.27
CA VAL A 59 2.51 4.57 -0.05
C VAL A 59 3.99 4.49 0.36
N THR A 60 4.29 3.89 1.51
CA THR A 60 5.66 3.61 1.97
C THR A 60 6.46 2.80 0.95
N MET A 61 5.88 1.74 0.40
CA MET A 61 6.51 0.92 -0.63
C MET A 61 6.63 1.64 -1.96
N ALA A 62 5.63 2.41 -2.37
CA ALA A 62 5.66 3.24 -3.57
C ALA A 62 6.79 4.29 -3.49
N ALA A 63 6.91 4.97 -2.34
CA ALA A 63 7.96 5.96 -2.10
C ALA A 63 9.35 5.32 -2.10
N HIS A 64 9.56 4.20 -1.42
CA HIS A 64 10.85 3.49 -1.43
C HIS A 64 11.26 3.10 -2.86
N ARG A 65 10.36 2.48 -3.63
CA ARG A 65 10.63 2.13 -5.02
C ARG A 65 11.00 3.35 -5.86
N ALA A 66 10.30 4.47 -5.70
CA ALA A 66 10.56 5.70 -6.43
C ALA A 66 11.90 6.33 -6.05
N LEU A 67 12.25 6.40 -4.76
CA LEU A 67 13.54 6.88 -4.26
C LEU A 67 14.70 6.06 -4.84
N GLN A 68 14.56 4.73 -4.87
CA GLN A 68 15.57 3.84 -5.44
C GLN A 68 15.69 4.00 -6.95
N ALA A 69 14.57 4.03 -7.67
CA ALA A 69 14.56 4.15 -9.14
C ALA A 69 15.13 5.47 -9.64
N SER A 70 14.92 6.57 -8.89
CA SER A 70 15.45 7.90 -9.24
C SER A 70 16.88 8.16 -8.75
N GLY A 71 17.47 7.28 -7.94
CA GLY A 71 18.75 7.54 -7.28
C GLY A 71 18.71 8.75 -6.33
N SER A 72 17.56 9.03 -5.73
CA SER A 72 17.33 10.18 -4.87
C SER A 72 18.35 10.30 -3.73
N SER A 73 18.78 11.52 -3.40
CA SER A 73 19.64 11.78 -2.23
C SER A 73 18.99 11.37 -0.91
N HIS A 74 17.67 11.32 -0.83
CA HIS A 74 16.95 10.79 0.35
C HIS A 74 17.20 9.29 0.56
N LEU A 75 17.49 8.53 -0.51
CA LEU A 75 17.81 7.11 -0.40
C LEU A 75 19.08 6.87 0.41
N GLN A 76 20.06 7.78 0.36
CA GLN A 76 21.31 7.67 1.14
C GLN A 76 21.06 7.79 2.66
N GLN A 77 19.99 8.47 3.05
CA GLN A 77 19.57 8.63 4.44
C GLN A 77 18.64 7.50 4.90
N LEU A 78 17.96 6.83 3.95
CA LEU A 78 17.00 5.77 4.26
C LEU A 78 17.73 4.55 4.85
N ARG A 79 17.32 4.13 6.04
CA ARG A 79 17.93 3.01 6.78
C ARG A 79 17.08 1.75 6.71
N MET A 80 15.77 1.89 6.82
CA MET A 80 14.84 0.77 6.86
C MET A 80 13.44 1.22 6.44
N VAL A 81 12.67 0.25 5.93
CA VAL A 81 11.28 0.42 5.54
C VAL A 81 10.42 -0.62 6.25
N VAL A 82 9.40 -0.16 6.99
CA VAL A 82 8.54 -1.03 7.80
C VAL A 82 7.08 -0.80 7.41
N PRO A 83 6.60 -1.45 6.35
CA PRO A 83 5.21 -1.31 5.90
C PRO A 83 4.32 -2.39 6.53
N GLY A 84 3.12 -2.01 6.99
CA GLY A 84 2.11 -2.92 7.56
C GLY A 84 0.85 -3.02 6.71
N ALA A 85 0.36 -4.24 6.50
CA ALA A 85 -0.95 -4.59 5.93
C ALA A 85 -1.37 -3.77 4.69
N GLY A 86 -0.42 -3.49 3.81
CA GLY A 86 -0.67 -2.69 2.61
C GLY A 86 -1.08 -3.51 1.38
N PRO A 87 -1.89 -2.93 0.49
CA PRO A 87 -2.29 -3.54 -0.79
C PRO A 87 -1.16 -3.44 -1.83
N TYR A 88 0.02 -4.00 -1.55
CA TYR A 88 1.23 -3.87 -2.38
C TYR A 88 1.11 -4.52 -3.75
N ASN A 89 0.50 -5.73 -3.78
CA ASN A 89 0.08 -6.41 -5.00
C ASN A 89 -1.41 -6.13 -5.21
N VAL A 90 -1.70 -5.07 -5.97
CA VAL A 90 -3.09 -4.62 -6.16
C VAL A 90 -3.94 -5.68 -6.86
N GLN A 91 -3.39 -6.42 -7.84
CA GLN A 91 -4.11 -7.53 -8.46
C GLN A 91 -4.53 -8.57 -7.42
N SER A 92 -3.59 -9.05 -6.61
CA SER A 92 -3.86 -10.05 -5.57
C SER A 92 -4.82 -9.52 -4.49
N THR A 93 -4.75 -8.23 -4.17
CA THR A 93 -5.69 -7.60 -3.24
C THR A 93 -7.10 -7.61 -3.80
N MET A 94 -7.26 -7.22 -5.06
CA MET A 94 -8.57 -7.18 -5.72
C MET A 94 -9.17 -8.58 -5.89
N ASP A 95 -8.33 -9.56 -6.27
CA ASP A 95 -8.77 -10.96 -6.40
C ASP A 95 -9.30 -11.50 -5.06
N GLY A 96 -8.57 -11.26 -3.96
CA GLY A 96 -9.00 -11.68 -2.64
C GLY A 96 -10.27 -10.97 -2.15
N LEU A 97 -10.46 -9.69 -2.50
CA LEU A 97 -11.71 -8.98 -2.19
C LEU A 97 -12.89 -9.49 -3.02
N VAL A 98 -12.67 -9.86 -4.28
CA VAL A 98 -13.67 -10.52 -5.11
C VAL A 98 -14.10 -11.84 -4.47
N GLU A 99 -13.17 -12.64 -3.96
CA GLU A 99 -13.48 -13.88 -3.24
C GLU A 99 -14.31 -13.62 -1.99
N LEU A 100 -13.96 -12.62 -1.18
CA LEU A 100 -14.75 -12.24 0.00
C LEU A 100 -16.18 -11.82 -0.37
N VAL A 101 -16.36 -11.03 -1.43
CA VAL A 101 -17.69 -10.64 -1.93
C VAL A 101 -18.47 -11.86 -2.42
N ARG A 102 -17.81 -12.84 -3.04
CA ARG A 102 -18.44 -14.10 -3.46
C ARG A 102 -18.96 -14.91 -2.27
N ASP A 103 -18.17 -14.99 -1.21
CA ASP A 103 -18.54 -15.74 -0.01
C ASP A 103 -19.72 -15.09 0.74
N GLU A 104 -19.76 -13.76 0.76
CA GLU A 104 -20.84 -13.01 1.43
C GLU A 104 -22.14 -12.92 0.61
N GLN A 105 -22.04 -13.03 -0.72
CA GLN A 105 -23.15 -12.88 -1.63
C GLN A 105 -23.18 -13.99 -2.70
N PRO A 106 -23.63 -15.21 -2.36
CA PRO A 106 -23.55 -16.39 -3.23
C PRO A 106 -24.23 -16.22 -4.61
N VAL A 107 -25.29 -15.42 -4.68
CA VAL A 107 -26.03 -15.16 -5.94
C VAL A 107 -25.22 -14.28 -6.89
N LEU A 108 -24.54 -13.25 -6.36
CA LEU A 108 -23.61 -12.43 -7.11
C LEU A 108 -22.28 -13.18 -7.32
N GLY A 109 -21.87 -13.97 -6.36
CA GLY A 109 -20.65 -14.75 -6.40
C GLY A 109 -20.55 -15.70 -7.60
N ALA A 110 -21.68 -16.29 -7.99
CA ALA A 110 -21.73 -17.13 -9.20
C ALA A 110 -21.47 -16.35 -10.50
N LEU A 111 -21.66 -15.02 -10.49
CA LEU A 111 -21.44 -14.12 -11.63
C LEU A 111 -20.06 -13.46 -11.61
N ILE A 112 -19.39 -13.43 -10.46
CA ILE A 112 -18.10 -12.78 -10.27
C ILE A 112 -16.97 -13.80 -10.43
N ASN A 113 -16.61 -14.11 -11.66
CA ASN A 113 -15.34 -14.76 -11.96
C ASN A 113 -14.40 -13.68 -12.53
N PRO A 114 -13.18 -13.46 -12.00
CA PRO A 114 -12.26 -12.44 -12.49
C PRO A 114 -12.09 -12.42 -14.00
N GLY A 115 -11.98 -13.59 -14.64
CA GLY A 115 -11.93 -13.71 -16.11
C GLY A 115 -13.25 -13.43 -16.83
N PHE A 116 -14.36 -13.27 -16.11
CA PHE A 116 -15.70 -13.00 -16.65
C PHE A 116 -16.21 -11.58 -16.40
N LEU A 117 -15.55 -10.83 -15.54
CA LEU A 117 -16.00 -9.47 -15.17
C LEU A 117 -16.20 -8.56 -16.39
N ARG A 118 -15.33 -8.66 -17.38
CA ARG A 118 -15.43 -7.90 -18.64
C ARG A 118 -16.64 -8.28 -19.51
N TYR A 119 -17.20 -9.47 -19.32
CA TYR A 119 -18.36 -9.95 -20.09
C TYR A 119 -19.68 -9.76 -19.36
N LEU A 120 -19.65 -9.28 -18.12
CA LEU A 120 -20.87 -8.93 -17.39
C LEU A 120 -21.59 -7.78 -18.07
N GLY A 121 -22.91 -7.86 -18.14
CA GLY A 121 -23.74 -6.74 -18.59
C GLY A 121 -23.51 -5.51 -17.69
N GLY A 122 -23.67 -4.32 -18.24
CA GLY A 122 -23.32 -3.06 -17.58
C GLY A 122 -23.98 -2.84 -16.20
N SER A 123 -25.13 -3.44 -15.90
CA SER A 123 -25.76 -3.39 -14.57
C SER A 123 -24.98 -4.23 -13.54
N ALA A 124 -24.57 -5.43 -13.92
CA ALA A 124 -23.79 -6.31 -13.03
C ALA A 124 -22.38 -5.74 -12.79
N GLN A 125 -21.72 -5.20 -13.81
CA GLN A 125 -20.44 -4.51 -13.62
C GLN A 125 -20.55 -3.33 -12.66
N ARG A 126 -21.61 -2.50 -12.76
CA ARG A 126 -21.83 -1.39 -11.83
C ARG A 126 -22.01 -1.86 -10.39
N GLU A 127 -22.72 -2.97 -10.19
CA GLU A 127 -22.94 -3.51 -8.84
C GLU A 127 -21.65 -4.09 -8.26
N VAL A 128 -20.88 -4.86 -9.03
CA VAL A 128 -19.56 -5.34 -8.60
C VAL A 128 -18.63 -4.18 -8.27
N ARG A 129 -18.58 -3.17 -9.14
CA ARG A 129 -17.80 -1.95 -8.91
C ARG A 129 -18.20 -1.28 -7.58
N ARG A 130 -19.50 -1.15 -7.33
CA ARG A 130 -20.02 -0.56 -6.09
C ARG A 130 -19.59 -1.35 -4.85
N LEU A 131 -19.64 -2.67 -4.90
CA LEU A 131 -19.24 -3.55 -3.79
C LEU A 131 -17.72 -3.45 -3.53
N LEU A 132 -16.90 -3.48 -4.59
CA LEU A 132 -15.45 -3.33 -4.47
C LEU A 132 -15.07 -1.96 -3.90
N LEU A 133 -15.73 -0.88 -4.32
CA LEU A 133 -15.53 0.45 -3.77
C LEU A 133 -15.84 0.48 -2.28
N ARG A 134 -16.95 -0.14 -1.84
CA ARG A 134 -17.32 -0.21 -0.42
C ARG A 134 -16.36 -1.05 0.43
N ALA A 135 -15.79 -2.10 -0.16
CA ALA A 135 -14.84 -2.97 0.54
C ALA A 135 -13.45 -2.33 0.71
N LEU A 136 -13.03 -1.52 -0.27
CA LEU A 136 -11.69 -0.95 -0.34
C LEU A 136 -11.59 0.46 0.24
N LEU A 137 -12.59 1.29 -0.02
CA LEU A 137 -12.48 2.71 0.30
C LEU A 137 -13.04 2.99 1.68
N PRO A 138 -12.29 3.71 2.53
CA PRO A 138 -12.83 4.24 3.78
C PRO A 138 -14.10 5.05 3.49
N GLY A 139 -15.11 4.93 4.34
CA GLY A 139 -16.36 5.69 4.23
C GLY A 139 -16.19 7.17 4.61
N ASP A 140 -15.15 7.83 4.09
CA ASP A 140 -14.90 9.24 4.32
C ASP A 140 -15.68 10.07 3.31
N ALA A 141 -16.78 10.68 3.78
CA ALA A 141 -17.69 11.48 2.95
C ALA A 141 -17.04 12.73 2.34
N ASP A 142 -15.89 13.14 2.87
CA ASP A 142 -15.19 14.38 2.50
C ASP A 142 -14.12 14.18 1.42
N VAL A 143 -13.82 12.95 1.03
CA VAL A 143 -12.78 12.62 0.05
C VAL A 143 -13.36 12.02 -1.21
N THR A 144 -12.99 12.58 -2.35
CA THR A 144 -13.28 12.00 -3.67
C THR A 144 -12.09 11.16 -4.10
N TYR A 145 -12.32 9.90 -4.46
CA TYR A 145 -11.26 8.98 -4.87
C TYR A 145 -11.16 8.87 -6.39
N ASP A 146 -9.92 8.81 -6.90
CA ASP A 146 -9.66 8.39 -8.26
C ASP A 146 -9.76 6.86 -8.34
N THR A 147 -10.75 6.39 -9.07
CA THR A 147 -11.10 4.97 -9.14
C THR A 147 -10.59 4.26 -10.39
N ARG A 148 -9.65 4.88 -11.13
CA ARG A 148 -9.13 4.32 -12.40
C ARG A 148 -8.59 2.91 -12.24
N PHE A 149 -7.96 2.60 -11.10
CA PHE A 149 -7.45 1.24 -10.84
C PHE A 149 -8.57 0.20 -10.80
N ILE A 150 -9.75 0.54 -10.23
CA ILE A 150 -10.92 -0.36 -10.21
C ILE A 150 -11.47 -0.54 -11.63
N ASP A 151 -11.59 0.54 -12.37
CA ASP A 151 -12.12 0.48 -13.74
C ASP A 151 -11.20 -0.36 -14.65
N ARG A 152 -9.88 -0.27 -14.45
CA ARG A 152 -8.88 -1.09 -15.14
C ARG A 152 -8.90 -2.55 -14.68
N PHE A 153 -9.08 -2.81 -13.39
CA PHE A 153 -9.25 -4.15 -12.88
C PHE A 153 -10.49 -4.85 -13.47
N LEU A 154 -11.64 -4.16 -13.49
CA LEU A 154 -12.88 -4.66 -14.08
C LEU A 154 -12.77 -4.90 -15.59
N ALA A 155 -11.89 -4.16 -16.27
CA ALA A 155 -11.57 -4.35 -17.68
C ALA A 155 -10.54 -5.48 -17.93
N ASP A 156 -10.08 -6.18 -16.88
CA ASP A 156 -9.02 -7.19 -16.93
C ASP A 156 -7.69 -6.66 -17.51
N ASP A 157 -7.41 -5.37 -17.26
CA ASP A 157 -6.17 -4.71 -17.70
C ASP A 157 -5.04 -4.97 -16.68
N VAL A 158 -4.62 -6.24 -16.61
CA VAL A 158 -3.58 -6.71 -15.69
C VAL A 158 -2.28 -5.92 -15.84
N GLN A 159 -1.94 -5.55 -17.09
CA GLN A 159 -0.71 -4.81 -17.37
C GLN A 159 -0.76 -3.39 -16.80
N TYR A 160 -1.92 -2.72 -16.89
CA TYR A 160 -2.10 -1.42 -16.26
C TYR A 160 -1.95 -1.50 -14.74
N ILE A 161 -2.61 -2.49 -14.11
CA ILE A 161 -2.54 -2.72 -12.66
C ILE A 161 -1.10 -3.00 -12.23
N ALA A 162 -0.37 -3.84 -12.96
CA ALA A 162 1.03 -4.13 -12.66
C ALA A 162 1.92 -2.88 -12.74
N ASN A 163 1.76 -2.05 -13.78
CA ASN A 163 2.66 -0.93 -14.05
C ASN A 163 2.32 0.32 -13.25
N ASN A 164 1.02 0.59 -13.00
CA ASN A 164 0.58 1.86 -12.44
C ASN A 164 0.08 1.77 -11.00
N SER A 165 -0.35 0.59 -10.57
CA SER A 165 -0.94 0.39 -9.25
C SER A 165 -0.06 -0.46 -8.34
N SER A 166 0.40 -1.63 -8.77
CA SER A 166 1.17 -2.54 -7.91
C SER A 166 2.58 -2.02 -7.59
N VAL A 167 3.05 -2.30 -6.36
CA VAL A 167 4.36 -1.83 -5.85
C VAL A 167 5.20 -2.98 -5.27
N HIS A 168 4.93 -4.22 -5.66
CA HIS A 168 5.45 -5.43 -5.02
C HIS A 168 6.61 -6.10 -5.77
N ASP A 169 6.70 -5.99 -7.11
CA ASP A 169 7.61 -6.79 -7.94
C ASP A 169 8.88 -6.01 -8.33
N TRP A 170 9.82 -5.89 -7.40
CA TRP A 170 11.12 -5.28 -7.60
C TRP A 170 12.11 -5.73 -6.52
N LYS A 171 13.42 -5.48 -6.72
CA LYS A 171 14.47 -5.80 -5.75
C LYS A 171 14.79 -4.56 -4.91
N PRO A 172 14.42 -4.51 -3.62
CA PRO A 172 14.87 -3.45 -2.72
C PRO A 172 16.37 -3.59 -2.44
N ASN A 173 17.05 -2.46 -2.25
CA ASN A 173 18.45 -2.40 -1.85
C ASN A 173 18.66 -2.15 -0.34
N LEU A 174 17.55 -2.00 0.40
CA LEU A 174 17.50 -1.73 1.84
C LEU A 174 16.53 -2.69 2.53
N PRO A 175 16.67 -2.90 3.85
CA PRO A 175 15.75 -3.77 4.59
C PRO A 175 14.29 -3.32 4.50
N VAL A 176 13.41 -4.26 4.15
CA VAL A 176 11.96 -4.13 4.15
C VAL A 176 11.38 -5.15 5.13
N ARG A 177 10.64 -4.69 6.14
CA ARG A 177 10.06 -5.51 7.18
C ARG A 177 8.54 -5.43 7.10
N LEU A 178 7.94 -6.34 6.34
CA LEU A 178 6.50 -6.45 6.18
C LEU A 178 5.86 -6.98 7.45
N PHE A 179 4.65 -6.50 7.76
CA PHE A 179 3.82 -6.98 8.86
C PHE A 179 2.38 -7.10 8.40
N HIS A 180 1.68 -8.22 8.72
CA HIS A 180 0.29 -8.41 8.30
C HIS A 180 -0.44 -9.41 9.18
N GLY A 181 -1.76 -9.27 9.29
CA GLY A 181 -2.66 -10.23 9.93
C GLY A 181 -3.20 -11.25 8.93
N GLN A 182 -3.20 -12.54 9.31
CA GLN A 182 -3.65 -13.61 8.41
C GLN A 182 -5.17 -13.61 8.19
N GLU A 183 -5.95 -13.02 9.13
CA GLU A 183 -7.41 -12.92 9.07
C GLU A 183 -7.88 -11.53 8.58
N ASP A 184 -6.97 -10.78 7.92
CA ASP A 184 -7.29 -9.47 7.38
C ASP A 184 -8.26 -9.59 6.19
N ARG A 185 -9.48 -9.06 6.38
CA ARG A 185 -10.54 -9.04 5.36
C ARG A 185 -10.63 -7.71 4.62
N THR A 186 -9.88 -6.69 5.03
CA THR A 186 -9.82 -5.39 4.36
C THR A 186 -8.73 -5.38 3.29
N VAL A 187 -7.53 -5.82 3.68
CA VAL A 187 -6.43 -6.06 2.75
C VAL A 187 -6.03 -7.54 2.86
N PRO A 188 -6.36 -8.38 1.88
CA PRO A 188 -6.06 -9.80 1.94
C PRO A 188 -4.58 -10.08 2.20
N TYR A 189 -4.28 -10.96 3.16
CA TYR A 189 -2.93 -11.34 3.57
C TYR A 189 -2.05 -11.78 2.39
N ALA A 190 -2.67 -12.36 1.35
CA ALA A 190 -2.02 -12.73 0.10
C ALA A 190 -1.24 -11.57 -0.55
N SER A 191 -1.65 -10.31 -0.35
CA SER A 191 -0.90 -9.15 -0.85
C SER A 191 0.53 -9.13 -0.30
N SER A 192 0.73 -9.35 1.00
CA SER A 192 2.06 -9.37 1.62
C SER A 192 2.85 -10.64 1.28
N VAL A 193 2.20 -11.80 1.25
CA VAL A 193 2.85 -13.07 0.88
C VAL A 193 3.39 -13.02 -0.55
N ASN A 194 2.58 -12.54 -1.49
CA ASN A 194 2.98 -12.41 -2.88
C ASN A 194 4.07 -11.34 -3.07
N THR A 195 4.05 -10.28 -2.27
CA THR A 195 5.11 -9.26 -2.25
C THR A 195 6.44 -9.86 -1.80
N LEU A 196 6.45 -10.58 -0.67
CA LEU A 196 7.66 -11.28 -0.19
C LEU A 196 8.23 -12.20 -1.26
N ARG A 197 7.38 -13.05 -1.85
CA ARG A 197 7.78 -14.01 -2.90
C ARG A 197 8.35 -13.30 -4.15
N ALA A 198 7.68 -12.26 -4.62
CA ALA A 198 8.11 -11.51 -5.80
C ALA A 198 9.48 -10.85 -5.56
N MET A 199 9.66 -10.17 -4.43
CA MET A 199 10.93 -9.53 -4.09
C MET A 199 12.07 -10.55 -3.90
N GLN A 200 11.78 -11.70 -3.27
CA GLN A 200 12.76 -12.79 -3.14
C GLN A 200 13.14 -13.37 -4.51
N ALA A 201 12.18 -13.56 -5.42
CA ALA A 201 12.43 -13.99 -6.78
C ALA A 201 13.29 -13.00 -7.59
N ARG A 202 13.22 -11.70 -7.24
CA ARG A 202 14.11 -10.66 -7.77
C ARG A 202 15.50 -10.63 -7.12
N GLY A 203 15.76 -11.54 -6.18
CA GLY A 203 17.05 -11.64 -5.48
C GLY A 203 17.18 -10.70 -4.27
N ALA A 204 16.08 -10.33 -3.63
CA ALA A 204 16.12 -9.54 -2.40
C ALA A 204 16.65 -10.33 -1.20
N GLY A 205 16.52 -11.67 -1.21
CA GLY A 205 17.01 -12.52 -0.14
C GLY A 205 16.47 -12.09 1.23
N GLU A 206 17.36 -11.97 2.22
CA GLU A 206 17.03 -11.59 3.59
C GLU A 206 16.73 -10.09 3.79
N LEU A 207 16.90 -9.28 2.75
CA LEU A 207 16.50 -7.87 2.82
C LEU A 207 15.00 -7.73 3.06
N VAL A 208 14.20 -8.72 2.66
CA VAL A 208 12.74 -8.68 2.83
C VAL A 208 12.27 -9.80 3.73
N SER A 209 11.50 -9.47 4.76
CA SER A 209 10.83 -10.43 5.64
C SER A 209 9.37 -10.05 5.87
N LEU A 210 8.55 -11.04 6.23
CA LEU A 210 7.15 -10.87 6.63
C LEU A 210 6.98 -11.44 8.03
N THR A 211 6.38 -10.66 8.91
CA THR A 211 6.01 -11.04 10.27
C THR A 211 4.49 -11.04 10.40
N ASP A 212 3.96 -12.12 10.94
CA ASP A 212 2.54 -12.27 11.17
C ASP A 212 2.10 -11.52 12.45
N CYS A 213 0.97 -10.85 12.34
CA CYS A 213 0.28 -10.30 13.50
C CYS A 213 -0.26 -11.42 14.40
N ARG A 214 0.02 -11.34 15.68
CA ARG A 214 -0.42 -12.34 16.68
C ARG A 214 -1.70 -11.95 17.43
N ALA A 215 -2.39 -10.88 17.02
CA ALA A 215 -3.70 -10.54 17.57
C ALA A 215 -4.72 -11.67 17.28
N GLN A 216 -5.76 -11.77 18.09
CA GLN A 216 -6.86 -12.71 17.91
C GLN A 216 -8.19 -11.98 18.04
N PRO A 217 -8.97 -11.82 16.95
CA PRO A 217 -8.58 -12.18 15.56
C PRO A 217 -7.46 -11.28 15.03
N SER A 218 -6.67 -11.79 14.06
CA SER A 218 -5.62 -11.03 13.40
C SER A 218 -6.14 -10.21 12.21
N GLY A 219 -7.25 -9.49 12.45
CA GLY A 219 -7.91 -8.64 11.46
C GLY A 219 -7.20 -7.30 11.26
N HIS A 220 -7.68 -6.53 10.27
CA HIS A 220 -7.04 -5.28 9.84
C HIS A 220 -6.81 -4.28 10.98
N LEU A 221 -7.88 -3.92 11.70
CA LEU A 221 -7.79 -2.92 12.76
C LEU A 221 -7.16 -3.47 14.04
N GLN A 222 -7.37 -4.76 14.34
CA GLN A 222 -6.82 -5.43 15.51
C GLN A 222 -5.30 -5.51 15.46
N CYS A 223 -4.72 -5.51 14.26
CA CYS A 223 -3.28 -5.56 14.04
C CYS A 223 -2.58 -4.19 14.07
N VAL A 224 -3.30 -3.07 14.17
CA VAL A 224 -2.69 -1.73 14.24
C VAL A 224 -1.80 -1.56 15.49
N PRO A 225 -2.27 -1.82 16.73
CA PRO A 225 -1.40 -1.68 17.90
C PRO A 225 -0.19 -2.65 17.88
N PRO A 226 -0.33 -3.96 17.51
CA PRO A 226 0.82 -4.84 17.31
C PRO A 226 1.80 -4.36 16.24
N PHE A 227 1.31 -3.75 15.15
CA PHE A 227 2.17 -3.15 14.13
C PHE A 227 3.03 -2.02 14.69
N ILE A 228 2.46 -1.13 15.49
CA ILE A 228 3.23 -0.03 16.11
C ILE A 228 4.34 -0.59 16.97
N THR A 229 4.05 -1.61 17.80
CA THR A 229 5.06 -2.27 18.64
C THR A 229 6.14 -2.95 17.79
N PHE A 230 5.74 -3.67 16.73
CA PHE A 230 6.66 -4.29 15.79
C PHE A 230 7.54 -3.26 15.10
N MET A 231 6.96 -2.21 14.55
CA MET A 231 7.66 -1.12 13.88
C MET A 231 8.73 -0.50 14.79
N LEU A 232 8.36 -0.09 16.00
CA LEU A 232 9.29 0.47 16.96
C LEU A 232 10.42 -0.51 17.31
N GLY A 233 10.10 -1.79 17.49
CA GLY A 233 11.08 -2.85 17.72
C GLY A 233 12.05 -3.06 16.56
N GLN A 234 11.64 -2.79 15.30
CA GLN A 234 12.53 -2.83 14.13
C GLN A 234 13.39 -1.58 14.00
N LEU A 235 12.84 -0.41 14.31
CA LEU A 235 13.54 0.86 14.13
C LEU A 235 14.53 1.17 15.26
N ALA A 236 14.16 0.92 16.51
CA ALA A 236 14.97 1.28 17.69
C ALA A 236 16.42 0.75 17.65
N PRO A 237 16.72 -0.51 17.20
CA PRO A 237 18.09 -1.01 17.15
C PRO A 237 19.00 -0.33 16.12
N VAL A 238 18.42 0.37 15.13
CA VAL A 238 19.16 1.01 14.03
C VAL A 238 19.07 2.54 14.06
N ALA A 239 18.16 3.09 14.87
CA ALA A 239 18.09 4.52 15.13
C ALA A 239 19.27 4.96 16.00
N GLN A 240 19.83 6.12 15.67
CA GLN A 240 20.92 6.75 16.42
C GLN A 240 20.46 8.12 16.88
N ASP A 241 20.84 8.53 18.08
CA ASP A 241 20.61 9.86 18.59
C ASP A 241 21.42 10.94 17.81
N LEU A 242 21.07 12.22 18.02
CA LEU A 242 21.78 13.37 17.44
C LEU A 242 23.19 13.49 18.01
#